data_0dad7e659970d0117d7273bce82b1346
#
_entry.id   0dad7e659970d0117d7273bce82b1346
#
_cell.length_a   1.000
_cell.length_b   1.000
_cell.length_c   1.000
_cell.angle_alpha   90.00
_cell.angle_beta   90.00
_cell.angle_gamma   90.00
#
_symmetry.space_group_name_H-M   'P 1'
#
loop_
_entity.id
_entity.type
_entity.pdbx_description
1 polymer ?
#
loop_
_entity_poly.entity_id
_entity_poly.type
_entity_poly.pdbx_seq_one_letter_code
_entity_poly.pdbx_strand_id
1 'polypeptide(L)'
;MVDIDGFLEYMYDEEFAESTRKSYMYAVRSFSEKYDDVNKSNIVAFKQELMSDKSPKTVNLRLTAIKKYCQYKGLRIDIKRVKIQKTVCIEDVLTIDEYSSLLEGLIRDNDIRHAIIVILMAKTGARISEILKFRKRDLQKDYIDLHTKGKVRRIYFPDGMKKQIAQWTDNMKDDDYLCQNRFGKKITPKGVNEFLKSCSERYGITKSHLHAHSFRHMFAIEFLKRNNNISLLADLLGHSGINTTMIYLRMSQRQQKEEINKAVDW
;
A
#
# COMPACT_ATOMS: atom_id res chain seq x y z
N MET A 1 -14.55 -28.37 -17.68
CA MET A 1 -13.78 -27.17 -18.16
C MET A 1 -14.14 -25.97 -17.30
N VAL A 2 -13.16 -25.18 -16.90
CA VAL A 2 -13.36 -23.99 -16.06
C VAL A 2 -13.94 -22.86 -16.90
N ASP A 3 -15.13 -22.35 -16.49
CA ASP A 3 -15.88 -21.30 -17.19
C ASP A 3 -15.35 -19.92 -16.74
N ILE A 4 -14.40 -19.40 -17.47
CA ILE A 4 -13.68 -18.15 -17.14
C ILE A 4 -14.54 -16.94 -17.47
N ASP A 5 -15.21 -16.96 -18.63
CA ASP A 5 -15.98 -15.81 -19.12
C ASP A 5 -17.25 -15.60 -18.30
N GLY A 6 -18.01 -16.67 -18.05
CA GLY A 6 -19.17 -16.60 -17.18
C GLY A 6 -18.84 -16.18 -15.73
N PHE A 7 -17.65 -16.56 -15.23
CA PHE A 7 -17.19 -16.05 -13.92
C PHE A 7 -16.86 -14.57 -13.94
N LEU A 8 -16.34 -14.06 -15.05
CA LEU A 8 -16.09 -12.64 -15.21
C LEU A 8 -17.42 -11.84 -15.20
N GLU A 9 -18.41 -12.30 -15.96
CA GLU A 9 -19.76 -11.73 -15.98
C GLU A 9 -20.39 -11.74 -14.57
N TYR A 10 -20.36 -12.88 -13.89
CA TYR A 10 -20.81 -12.99 -12.50
C TYR A 10 -20.17 -11.95 -11.59
N MET A 11 -18.86 -11.70 -11.72
CA MET A 11 -18.19 -10.68 -10.91
C MET A 11 -18.57 -9.25 -11.28
N TYR A 12 -19.03 -9.00 -12.52
CA TYR A 12 -19.62 -7.70 -12.90
C TYR A 12 -21.00 -7.53 -12.26
N ASP A 13 -21.85 -8.53 -12.33
CA ASP A 13 -23.21 -8.49 -11.76
C ASP A 13 -23.17 -8.31 -10.23
N GLU A 14 -22.21 -8.94 -9.57
CA GLU A 14 -21.95 -8.80 -8.13
C GLU A 14 -21.14 -7.53 -7.78
N GLU A 15 -20.96 -6.60 -8.70
CA GLU A 15 -20.29 -5.29 -8.52
C GLU A 15 -18.88 -5.38 -7.92
N PHE A 16 -18.10 -6.42 -8.22
CA PHE A 16 -16.74 -6.53 -7.70
C PHE A 16 -15.86 -5.43 -8.26
N ALA A 17 -15.04 -4.81 -7.39
CA ALA A 17 -14.07 -3.79 -7.80
C ALA A 17 -13.13 -4.34 -8.89
N GLU A 18 -12.75 -3.50 -9.86
CA GLU A 18 -11.89 -3.86 -10.99
C GLU A 18 -10.60 -4.58 -10.56
N SER A 19 -9.93 -4.08 -9.50
CA SER A 19 -8.72 -4.71 -8.97
C SER A 19 -8.97 -6.12 -8.41
N THR A 20 -10.15 -6.35 -7.82
CA THR A 20 -10.56 -7.66 -7.32
C THR A 20 -10.84 -8.60 -8.49
N ARG A 21 -11.57 -8.13 -9.51
CA ARG A 21 -11.83 -8.92 -10.73
C ARG A 21 -10.52 -9.34 -11.38
N LYS A 22 -9.59 -8.41 -11.61
CA LYS A 22 -8.26 -8.72 -12.19
C LYS A 22 -7.50 -9.78 -11.37
N SER A 23 -7.51 -9.64 -10.05
CA SER A 23 -6.81 -10.58 -9.15
C SER A 23 -7.44 -11.97 -9.13
N TYR A 24 -8.79 -12.04 -9.12
CA TYR A 24 -9.52 -13.30 -9.11
C TYR A 24 -9.44 -14.01 -10.45
N MET A 25 -9.58 -13.28 -11.56
CA MET A 25 -9.40 -13.82 -12.91
C MET A 25 -8.01 -14.42 -13.10
N TYR A 26 -6.97 -13.73 -12.63
CA TYR A 26 -5.62 -14.29 -12.69
C TYR A 26 -5.54 -15.62 -11.92
N ALA A 27 -6.14 -15.72 -10.73
CA ALA A 27 -6.09 -16.93 -9.93
C ALA A 27 -6.85 -18.09 -10.60
N VAL A 28 -8.05 -17.82 -11.14
CA VAL A 28 -8.87 -18.84 -11.81
C VAL A 28 -8.22 -19.29 -13.12
N ARG A 29 -7.65 -18.38 -13.91
CA ARG A 29 -6.88 -18.73 -15.12
C ARG A 29 -5.67 -19.60 -14.78
N SER A 30 -4.87 -19.20 -13.80
CA SER A 30 -3.71 -19.97 -13.35
C SER A 30 -4.08 -21.38 -12.84
N PHE A 31 -5.29 -21.54 -12.29
CA PHE A 31 -5.83 -22.84 -11.93
C PHE A 31 -6.26 -23.63 -13.17
N SER A 32 -6.99 -23.02 -14.12
CA SER A 32 -7.51 -23.68 -15.31
C SER A 32 -6.44 -24.11 -16.31
N GLU A 33 -5.26 -23.49 -16.29
CA GLU A 33 -4.10 -23.90 -17.08
C GLU A 33 -3.56 -25.28 -16.66
N LYS A 34 -3.91 -25.74 -15.45
CA LYS A 34 -3.40 -26.99 -14.87
C LYS A 34 -4.47 -28.05 -14.59
N TYR A 35 -5.70 -27.60 -14.37
CA TYR A 35 -6.80 -28.46 -13.95
C TYR A 35 -8.08 -28.14 -14.72
N ASP A 36 -8.61 -29.13 -15.42
CA ASP A 36 -9.86 -28.99 -16.20
C ASP A 36 -11.09 -28.85 -15.30
N ASP A 37 -11.07 -29.46 -14.10
CA ASP A 37 -12.21 -29.54 -13.20
C ASP A 37 -11.90 -28.98 -11.81
N VAL A 38 -12.89 -28.25 -11.27
CA VAL A 38 -12.81 -27.70 -9.93
C VAL A 38 -13.38 -28.70 -8.93
N ASN A 39 -12.50 -29.46 -8.31
CA ASN A 39 -12.81 -30.43 -7.27
C ASN A 39 -11.83 -30.27 -6.08
N LYS A 40 -12.13 -30.93 -4.97
CA LYS A 40 -11.33 -30.80 -3.74
C LYS A 40 -9.88 -31.27 -3.94
N SER A 41 -9.66 -32.34 -4.70
CA SER A 41 -8.31 -32.87 -4.97
C SER A 41 -7.45 -31.88 -5.74
N ASN A 42 -7.97 -31.33 -6.83
CA ASN A 42 -7.29 -30.35 -7.68
C ASN A 42 -7.00 -29.03 -6.92
N ILE A 43 -7.93 -28.59 -6.06
CA ILE A 43 -7.71 -27.40 -5.23
C ILE A 43 -6.60 -27.63 -4.18
N VAL A 44 -6.54 -28.83 -3.59
CA VAL A 44 -5.48 -29.18 -2.63
C VAL A 44 -4.13 -29.26 -3.34
N ALA A 45 -4.06 -29.87 -4.53
CA ALA A 45 -2.84 -29.93 -5.35
C ALA A 45 -2.37 -28.52 -5.74
N PHE A 46 -3.26 -27.68 -6.25
CA PHE A 46 -2.96 -26.28 -6.58
C PHE A 46 -2.46 -25.48 -5.36
N LYS A 47 -3.07 -25.68 -4.18
CA LYS A 47 -2.60 -25.08 -2.95
C LYS A 47 -1.17 -25.50 -2.61
N GLN A 48 -0.85 -26.80 -2.72
CA GLN A 48 0.50 -27.31 -2.45
C GLN A 48 1.54 -26.70 -3.38
N GLU A 49 1.24 -26.64 -4.66
CA GLU A 49 2.10 -25.97 -5.65
C GLU A 49 2.31 -24.49 -5.33
N LEU A 50 1.24 -23.76 -4.99
CA LEU A 50 1.38 -22.36 -4.59
C LEU A 50 2.22 -22.18 -3.33
N MET A 51 2.17 -23.13 -2.40
CA MET A 51 2.94 -23.06 -1.15
C MET A 51 4.44 -23.27 -1.35
N SER A 52 4.89 -23.88 -2.43
CA SER A 52 6.31 -24.06 -2.73
C SER A 52 7.00 -22.78 -3.17
N ASP A 53 6.25 -21.80 -3.71
CA ASP A 53 6.81 -20.62 -4.40
C ASP A 53 6.21 -19.29 -3.91
N LYS A 54 5.04 -19.30 -3.30
CA LYS A 54 4.31 -18.07 -2.95
C LYS A 54 4.17 -17.87 -1.42
N SER A 55 4.13 -16.61 -1.02
CA SER A 55 3.84 -16.28 0.39
C SER A 55 2.46 -16.78 0.83
N PRO A 56 2.27 -17.14 2.12
CA PRO A 56 0.97 -17.55 2.66
C PRO A 56 -0.18 -16.57 2.37
N LYS A 57 0.11 -15.27 2.33
CA LYS A 57 -0.87 -14.22 1.95
C LYS A 57 -1.32 -14.37 0.50
N THR A 58 -0.38 -14.61 -0.41
CA THR A 58 -0.66 -14.80 -1.84
C THR A 58 -1.45 -16.09 -2.05
N VAL A 59 -1.04 -17.19 -1.40
CA VAL A 59 -1.77 -18.47 -1.46
C VAL A 59 -3.22 -18.28 -1.02
N ASN A 60 -3.44 -17.65 0.14
CA ASN A 60 -4.79 -17.39 0.65
C ASN A 60 -5.62 -16.48 -0.27
N LEU A 61 -5.02 -15.51 -0.94
CA LEU A 61 -5.68 -14.68 -1.94
C LEU A 61 -6.16 -15.52 -3.13
N ARG A 62 -5.30 -16.41 -3.67
CA ARG A 62 -5.65 -17.32 -4.76
C ARG A 62 -6.77 -18.29 -4.35
N LEU A 63 -6.66 -18.88 -3.17
CA LEU A 63 -7.71 -19.76 -2.63
C LEU A 63 -9.04 -19.04 -2.41
N THR A 64 -9.01 -17.76 -2.05
CA THR A 64 -10.24 -16.94 -1.93
C THR A 64 -10.91 -16.76 -3.29
N ALA A 65 -10.14 -16.54 -4.35
CA ALA A 65 -10.67 -16.46 -5.71
C ALA A 65 -11.30 -17.79 -6.15
N ILE A 66 -10.61 -18.93 -5.93
CA ILE A 66 -11.15 -20.27 -6.23
C ILE A 66 -12.43 -20.53 -5.42
N LYS A 67 -12.47 -20.16 -4.14
CA LYS A 67 -13.70 -20.26 -3.33
C LYS A 67 -14.85 -19.46 -3.93
N LYS A 68 -14.59 -18.24 -4.43
CA LYS A 68 -15.61 -17.44 -5.12
C LYS A 68 -16.08 -18.10 -6.43
N TYR A 69 -15.15 -18.69 -7.20
CA TYR A 69 -15.49 -19.47 -8.36
C TYR A 69 -16.38 -20.67 -8.00
N CYS A 70 -16.04 -21.42 -6.93
CA CYS A 70 -16.89 -22.52 -6.44
C CYS A 70 -18.32 -22.03 -6.11
N GLN A 71 -18.45 -20.85 -5.46
CA GLN A 71 -19.77 -20.26 -5.17
C GLN A 71 -20.54 -19.94 -6.43
N TYR A 72 -19.90 -19.38 -7.45
CA TYR A 72 -20.48 -19.13 -8.76
C TYR A 72 -21.04 -20.43 -9.40
N LYS A 73 -20.29 -21.52 -9.31
CA LYS A 73 -20.70 -22.85 -9.84
C LYS A 73 -21.63 -23.63 -8.91
N GLY A 74 -22.06 -23.09 -7.78
CA GLY A 74 -22.88 -23.81 -6.80
C GLY A 74 -22.15 -24.96 -6.07
N LEU A 75 -20.81 -25.02 -6.15
CA LEU A 75 -20.02 -26.08 -5.54
C LEU A 75 -19.76 -25.78 -4.07
N ARG A 76 -20.06 -26.72 -3.18
CA ARG A 76 -19.79 -26.63 -1.73
C ARG A 76 -18.50 -27.36 -1.39
N ILE A 77 -17.37 -26.68 -1.59
CA ILE A 77 -16.04 -27.23 -1.28
C ILE A 77 -15.43 -26.45 -0.12
N ASP A 78 -15.10 -27.14 0.97
CA ASP A 78 -14.36 -26.53 2.09
C ASP A 78 -12.88 -26.40 1.73
N ILE A 79 -12.43 -25.14 1.68
CA ILE A 79 -11.04 -24.79 1.31
C ILE A 79 -10.35 -24.23 2.57
N LYS A 80 -9.47 -25.05 3.17
CA LYS A 80 -8.69 -24.64 4.34
C LYS A 80 -7.59 -23.64 3.94
N ARG A 81 -7.58 -22.48 4.60
CA ARG A 81 -6.54 -21.45 4.43
C ARG A 81 -5.21 -21.91 5.04
N VAL A 82 -4.13 -21.35 4.53
CA VAL A 82 -2.79 -21.47 5.13
C VAL A 82 -2.73 -20.56 6.37
N LYS A 83 -2.21 -21.07 7.47
CA LYS A 83 -1.99 -20.28 8.68
C LYS A 83 -0.92 -19.20 8.36
N ILE A 84 -1.24 -17.95 8.69
CA ILE A 84 -0.31 -16.84 8.55
C ILE A 84 0.18 -16.52 9.96
N GLN A 85 1.49 -16.63 10.18
CA GLN A 85 2.09 -16.11 11.41
C GLN A 85 1.97 -14.57 11.37
N LYS A 86 1.43 -13.99 12.43
CA LYS A 86 1.41 -12.53 12.57
C LYS A 86 2.84 -12.05 12.76
N THR A 87 3.32 -11.20 11.87
CA THR A 87 4.60 -10.50 12.05
C THR A 87 4.57 -9.77 13.39
N VAL A 88 5.59 -9.99 14.20
CA VAL A 88 5.69 -9.42 15.56
C VAL A 88 5.97 -7.92 15.47
N CYS A 89 6.68 -7.46 14.45
CA CYS A 89 7.03 -6.06 14.21
C CYS A 89 6.99 -5.73 12.72
N ILE A 90 6.97 -4.45 12.40
CA ILE A 90 7.15 -3.96 11.04
C ILE A 90 8.65 -3.80 10.83
N GLU A 91 9.20 -4.64 9.99
CA GLU A 91 10.58 -4.54 9.48
C GLU A 91 10.54 -3.88 8.09
N ASP A 92 11.69 -3.46 7.59
CA ASP A 92 11.81 -2.84 6.25
C ASP A 92 10.98 -1.55 6.08
N VAL A 93 11.06 -0.64 7.05
CA VAL A 93 10.42 0.68 6.97
C VAL A 93 11.46 1.74 6.67
N LEU A 94 11.14 2.64 5.75
CA LEU A 94 11.94 3.82 5.46
C LEU A 94 12.16 4.63 6.75
N THR A 95 13.40 4.93 7.08
CA THR A 95 13.77 5.77 8.22
C THR A 95 13.68 7.25 7.86
N ILE A 96 13.69 8.13 8.88
CA ILE A 96 13.75 9.58 8.67
C ILE A 96 15.05 9.98 7.96
N ASP A 97 16.16 9.35 8.30
CA ASP A 97 17.47 9.65 7.70
C ASP A 97 17.50 9.24 6.22
N GLU A 98 16.96 8.06 5.89
CA GLU A 98 16.81 7.61 4.50
C GLU A 98 15.86 8.53 3.71
N TYR A 99 14.75 8.97 4.32
CA TYR A 99 13.85 9.94 3.71
C TYR A 99 14.56 11.28 3.44
N SER A 100 15.32 11.79 4.40
CA SER A 100 16.07 13.04 4.25
C SER A 100 17.11 12.92 3.15
N SER A 101 17.89 11.85 3.14
CA SER A 101 18.89 11.57 2.09
C SER A 101 18.25 11.47 0.69
N LEU A 102 17.08 10.79 0.59
CA LEU A 102 16.34 10.70 -0.67
C LEU A 102 15.90 12.08 -1.14
N LEU A 103 15.30 12.88 -0.25
CA LEU A 103 14.78 14.20 -0.59
C LEU A 103 15.90 15.16 -1.01
N GLU A 104 16.99 15.21 -0.25
CA GLU A 104 18.18 16.00 -0.58
C GLU A 104 18.80 15.58 -1.90
N GLY A 105 18.89 14.28 -2.15
CA GLY A 105 19.37 13.75 -3.42
C GLY A 105 18.50 14.20 -4.60
N LEU A 106 17.17 14.13 -4.47
CA LEU A 106 16.23 14.57 -5.51
C LEU A 106 16.33 16.07 -5.78
N ILE A 107 16.47 16.89 -4.73
CA ILE A 107 16.62 18.35 -4.85
C ILE A 107 17.95 18.68 -5.55
N ARG A 108 19.06 18.07 -5.11
CA ARG A 108 20.38 18.24 -5.71
C ARG A 108 20.38 17.88 -7.21
N ASP A 109 19.67 16.84 -7.57
CA ASP A 109 19.59 16.36 -8.94
C ASP A 109 18.51 17.08 -9.77
N ASN A 110 17.90 18.15 -9.20
CA ASN A 110 16.82 18.95 -9.78
C ASN A 110 15.59 18.11 -10.20
N ASP A 111 15.35 16.99 -9.53
CA ASP A 111 14.17 16.14 -9.77
C ASP A 111 12.99 16.56 -8.88
N ILE A 112 12.58 17.80 -9.04
CA ILE A 112 11.58 18.47 -8.20
C ILE A 112 10.21 17.78 -8.27
N ARG A 113 9.83 17.23 -9.41
CA ARG A 113 8.55 16.51 -9.56
C ARG A 113 8.45 15.32 -8.62
N HIS A 114 9.51 14.55 -8.51
CA HIS A 114 9.55 13.42 -7.61
C HIS A 114 9.79 13.85 -6.15
N ALA A 115 10.50 14.95 -5.91
CA ALA A 115 10.62 15.53 -4.57
C ALA A 115 9.25 15.90 -4.00
N ILE A 116 8.37 16.53 -4.78
CA ILE A 116 6.98 16.82 -4.38
C ILE A 116 6.24 15.53 -4.01
N ILE A 117 6.33 14.47 -4.82
CA ILE A 117 5.66 13.19 -4.55
C ILE A 117 6.16 12.57 -3.24
N VAL A 118 7.46 12.58 -3.02
CA VAL A 118 8.10 12.06 -1.80
C VAL A 118 7.65 12.83 -0.56
N ILE A 119 7.60 14.16 -0.62
CA ILE A 119 7.10 15.00 0.47
C ILE A 119 5.63 14.72 0.75
N LEU A 120 4.78 14.65 -0.26
CA LEU A 120 3.36 14.35 -0.09
C LEU A 120 3.15 12.99 0.56
N MET A 121 3.87 11.94 0.14
CA MET A 121 3.80 10.62 0.76
C MET A 121 4.22 10.64 2.24
N ALA A 122 5.33 11.32 2.55
CA ALA A 122 5.90 11.36 3.90
C ALA A 122 5.08 12.21 4.88
N LYS A 123 4.49 13.32 4.43
CA LYS A 123 3.86 14.31 5.33
C LYS A 123 2.34 14.17 5.46
N THR A 124 1.69 13.41 4.58
CA THR A 124 0.23 13.21 4.65
C THR A 124 -0.16 11.81 5.13
N GLY A 125 0.73 10.83 5.05
CA GLY A 125 0.42 9.42 5.30
C GLY A 125 -0.68 8.85 4.39
N ALA A 126 -1.03 9.56 3.31
CA ALA A 126 -2.07 9.14 2.37
C ALA A 126 -1.62 7.95 1.52
N ARG A 127 -2.57 7.16 1.00
CA ARG A 127 -2.26 6.10 0.03
C ARG A 127 -1.82 6.72 -1.29
N ILE A 128 -0.91 6.06 -2.01
CA ILE A 128 -0.45 6.58 -3.30
C ILE A 128 -1.60 6.88 -4.27
N SER A 129 -2.63 6.04 -4.31
CA SER A 129 -3.82 6.28 -5.14
C SER A 129 -4.63 7.52 -4.75
N GLU A 130 -4.51 7.97 -3.51
CA GLU A 130 -5.12 9.20 -2.98
C GLU A 130 -4.25 10.41 -3.34
N ILE A 131 -2.95 10.34 -3.08
CA ILE A 131 -1.96 11.40 -3.37
C ILE A 131 -1.98 11.79 -4.86
N LEU A 132 -2.08 10.81 -5.74
CA LEU A 132 -2.12 11.05 -7.17
C LEU A 132 -3.38 11.79 -7.66
N LYS A 133 -4.34 12.07 -6.78
CA LYS A 133 -5.52 12.88 -7.10
C LYS A 133 -5.36 14.34 -6.68
N PHE A 134 -4.33 14.68 -5.89
CA PHE A 134 -4.13 16.03 -5.37
C PHE A 134 -3.81 17.00 -6.51
N ARG A 135 -4.43 18.17 -6.45
CA ARG A 135 -4.24 19.28 -7.39
C ARG A 135 -3.63 20.47 -6.70
N LYS A 136 -3.07 21.39 -7.48
CA LYS A 136 -2.47 22.64 -6.95
C LYS A 136 -3.46 23.39 -6.05
N ARG A 137 -4.71 23.55 -6.47
CA ARG A 137 -5.77 24.23 -5.67
C ARG A 137 -6.03 23.61 -4.30
N ASP A 138 -5.70 22.33 -4.12
CA ASP A 138 -5.92 21.67 -2.82
C ASP A 138 -4.94 22.17 -1.76
N LEU A 139 -3.77 22.71 -2.15
CA LEU A 139 -2.81 23.31 -1.23
C LEU A 139 -3.30 24.60 -0.55
N GLN A 140 -4.34 25.24 -1.12
CA GLN A 140 -4.98 26.41 -0.51
C GLN A 140 -5.86 26.02 0.69
N LYS A 141 -6.15 24.73 0.86
CA LYS A 141 -6.96 24.18 1.95
C LYS A 141 -6.08 23.56 3.02
N ASP A 142 -6.65 23.39 4.21
CA ASP A 142 -5.97 22.68 5.30
C ASP A 142 -6.17 21.17 5.19
N TYR A 143 -7.23 20.73 4.50
CA TYR A 143 -7.54 19.34 4.27
C TYR A 143 -8.40 19.14 3.03
N ILE A 144 -8.46 17.89 2.58
CA ILE A 144 -9.43 17.41 1.59
C ILE A 144 -10.16 16.19 2.12
N ASP A 145 -11.44 16.09 1.75
CA ASP A 145 -12.26 14.92 2.05
C ASP A 145 -12.33 14.00 0.82
N LEU A 146 -11.86 12.77 0.99
CA LEU A 146 -11.89 11.75 -0.05
C LEU A 146 -13.01 10.76 0.22
N HIS A 147 -13.89 10.62 -0.75
CA HIS A 147 -14.96 9.63 -0.74
C HIS A 147 -14.46 8.32 -1.35
N THR A 148 -14.46 7.25 -0.56
CA THR A 148 -14.03 5.92 -1.01
C THR A 148 -14.97 4.85 -0.45
N LYS A 149 -15.68 4.14 -1.31
CA LYS A 149 -16.57 3.02 -0.94
C LYS A 149 -17.53 3.35 0.22
N GLY A 150 -18.22 4.49 0.13
CA GLY A 150 -19.20 4.92 1.14
C GLY A 150 -18.59 5.48 2.44
N LYS A 151 -17.27 5.63 2.52
CA LYS A 151 -16.58 6.25 3.66
C LYS A 151 -15.94 7.56 3.23
N VAL A 152 -16.04 8.58 4.07
CA VAL A 152 -15.31 9.83 3.95
C VAL A 152 -14.02 9.72 4.75
N ARG A 153 -12.91 10.07 4.15
CA ARG A 153 -11.62 10.17 4.83
C ARG A 153 -11.05 11.55 4.60
N ARG A 154 -10.66 12.21 5.70
CA ARG A 154 -9.99 13.50 5.67
C ARG A 154 -8.49 13.32 5.59
N ILE A 155 -7.84 14.05 4.68
CA ILE A 155 -6.38 14.12 4.56
C ILE A 155 -5.98 15.57 4.80
N TYR A 156 -5.15 15.79 5.80
CA TYR A 156 -4.64 17.11 6.16
C TYR A 156 -3.39 17.46 5.37
N PHE A 157 -3.25 18.73 5.06
CA PHE A 157 -2.06 19.36 4.48
C PHE A 157 -1.33 20.19 5.51
N PRO A 158 -0.28 19.66 6.18
CA PRO A 158 0.46 20.40 7.19
C PRO A 158 1.10 21.67 6.60
N ASP A 159 1.07 22.79 7.33
CA ASP A 159 1.63 24.06 6.86
C ASP A 159 3.10 23.97 6.49
N GLY A 160 3.90 23.24 7.26
CA GLY A 160 5.30 22.99 6.93
C GLY A 160 5.49 22.29 5.59
N MET A 161 4.60 21.37 5.24
CA MET A 161 4.60 20.72 3.91
C MET A 161 4.22 21.73 2.81
N LYS A 162 3.15 22.49 3.03
CA LYS A 162 2.70 23.52 2.06
C LYS A 162 3.83 24.52 1.77
N LYS A 163 4.48 25.04 2.83
CA LYS A 163 5.64 25.95 2.69
C LYS A 163 6.80 25.32 1.93
N GLN A 164 7.10 24.05 2.20
CA GLN A 164 8.22 23.34 1.57
C GLN A 164 8.06 23.20 0.06
N ILE A 165 6.84 22.96 -0.44
CA ILE A 165 6.58 22.76 -1.87
C ILE A 165 6.09 24.01 -2.59
N ALA A 166 5.81 25.12 -1.89
CA ALA A 166 5.23 26.33 -2.46
C ALA A 166 6.02 26.84 -3.66
N GLN A 167 7.33 27.09 -3.47
CA GLN A 167 8.22 27.61 -4.51
C GLN A 167 8.26 26.75 -5.78
N TRP A 168 7.99 25.44 -5.67
CA TRP A 168 8.02 24.52 -6.81
C TRP A 168 6.67 24.39 -7.50
N THR A 169 5.63 24.89 -6.88
CA THR A 169 4.25 24.82 -7.38
C THR A 169 3.69 26.15 -7.83
N ASP A 170 4.41 27.27 -7.67
CA ASP A 170 3.93 28.61 -8.00
C ASP A 170 3.54 28.76 -9.49
N ASN A 171 4.28 28.16 -10.40
CA ASN A 171 4.01 28.18 -11.83
C ASN A 171 2.95 27.14 -12.28
N MET A 172 2.39 26.34 -11.37
CA MET A 172 1.36 25.36 -11.68
C MET A 172 -0.02 26.04 -11.71
N LYS A 173 -0.87 25.60 -12.64
CA LYS A 173 -2.29 26.00 -12.66
C LYS A 173 -3.05 25.30 -11.54
N ASP A 174 -4.13 25.90 -11.06
CA ASP A 174 -4.95 25.36 -9.95
C ASP A 174 -5.45 23.93 -10.21
N ASP A 175 -5.75 23.59 -11.45
CA ASP A 175 -6.21 22.27 -11.85
C ASP A 175 -5.12 21.25 -12.17
N ASP A 176 -3.86 21.66 -12.15
CA ASP A 176 -2.75 20.74 -12.38
C ASP A 176 -2.61 19.74 -11.23
N TYR A 177 -2.29 18.50 -11.57
CA TYR A 177 -1.96 17.50 -10.57
C TYR A 177 -0.61 17.82 -9.92
N LEU A 178 -0.52 17.73 -8.59
CA LEU A 178 0.76 17.86 -7.88
C LEU A 178 1.74 16.74 -8.25
N CYS A 179 1.23 15.57 -8.60
CA CYS A 179 2.00 14.40 -8.98
C CYS A 179 1.97 14.22 -10.50
N GLN A 180 2.91 14.85 -11.19
CA GLN A 180 3.01 14.83 -12.64
C GLN A 180 4.12 13.90 -13.14
N ASN A 181 3.93 13.37 -14.35
CA ASN A 181 5.00 12.76 -15.12
C ASN A 181 5.77 13.83 -15.94
N ARG A 182 6.79 13.40 -16.70
CA ARG A 182 7.61 14.32 -17.53
C ARG A 182 6.82 15.11 -18.61
N PHE A 183 5.59 14.71 -18.87
CA PHE A 183 4.71 15.35 -19.85
C PHE A 183 3.64 16.26 -19.20
N GLY A 184 3.77 16.58 -17.91
CA GLY A 184 2.77 17.36 -17.17
C GLY A 184 1.47 16.62 -16.88
N LYS A 185 1.36 15.33 -17.23
CA LYS A 185 0.17 14.50 -16.96
C LYS A 185 0.30 13.78 -15.62
N LYS A 186 -0.82 13.40 -15.05
CA LYS A 186 -0.87 12.59 -13.83
C LYS A 186 0.01 11.35 -13.95
N ILE A 187 0.93 11.14 -13.01
CA ILE A 187 1.75 9.93 -12.92
C ILE A 187 0.90 8.73 -12.44
N THR A 188 1.30 7.51 -12.80
CA THR A 188 0.62 6.30 -12.35
C THR A 188 1.25 5.72 -11.08
N PRO A 189 0.52 4.92 -10.28
CA PRO A 189 1.12 4.21 -9.14
C PRO A 189 2.30 3.32 -9.54
N LYS A 190 2.25 2.71 -10.72
CA LYS A 190 3.34 1.91 -11.28
C LYS A 190 4.57 2.79 -11.54
N GLY A 191 4.39 3.97 -12.17
CA GLY A 191 5.47 4.91 -12.42
C GLY A 191 6.15 5.41 -11.15
N VAL A 192 5.38 5.68 -10.08
CA VAL A 192 5.96 6.03 -8.77
C VAL A 192 6.77 4.88 -8.18
N ASN A 193 6.27 3.65 -8.25
CA ASN A 193 7.01 2.50 -7.72
C ASN A 193 8.29 2.20 -8.53
N GLU A 194 8.27 2.37 -9.84
CA GLU A 194 9.45 2.22 -10.70
C GLU A 194 10.49 3.30 -10.38
N PHE A 195 10.04 4.54 -10.22
CA PHE A 195 10.88 5.65 -9.77
C PHE A 195 11.53 5.34 -8.41
N LEU A 196 10.75 4.96 -7.39
CA LEU A 196 11.29 4.64 -6.07
C LEU A 196 12.32 3.50 -6.12
N LYS A 197 12.09 2.48 -6.94
CA LYS A 197 13.08 1.40 -7.14
C LYS A 197 14.39 1.91 -7.73
N SER A 198 14.35 2.84 -8.68
CA SER A 198 15.56 3.43 -9.26
C SER A 198 16.35 4.29 -8.26
N CYS A 199 15.67 4.88 -7.27
CA CYS A 199 16.30 5.67 -6.22
C CYS A 199 17.14 4.82 -5.25
N SER A 200 16.82 3.53 -5.10
CA SER A 200 17.56 2.62 -4.20
C SER A 200 19.06 2.59 -4.52
N GLU A 201 19.39 2.34 -5.78
CA GLU A 201 20.80 2.30 -6.23
C GLU A 201 21.42 3.70 -6.29
N ARG A 202 20.62 4.70 -6.75
CA ARG A 202 21.10 6.07 -6.96
C ARG A 202 21.46 6.78 -5.66
N TYR A 203 20.74 6.52 -4.57
CA TYR A 203 20.92 7.20 -3.29
C TYR A 203 21.37 6.27 -2.15
N GLY A 204 21.71 5.02 -2.46
CA GLY A 204 22.24 4.07 -1.47
C GLY A 204 21.22 3.65 -0.40
N ILE A 205 19.91 3.66 -0.72
CA ILE A 205 18.86 3.33 0.22
C ILE A 205 18.41 1.87 0.02
N THR A 206 18.14 1.17 1.10
CA THR A 206 17.71 -0.23 1.06
C THR A 206 16.46 -0.40 0.18
N LYS A 207 16.52 -1.30 -0.81
CA LYS A 207 15.46 -1.49 -1.81
C LYS A 207 14.12 -1.87 -1.21
N SER A 208 14.11 -2.70 -0.15
CA SER A 208 12.89 -3.07 0.56
C SER A 208 12.24 -1.90 1.29
N HIS A 209 12.99 -0.82 1.62
CA HIS A 209 12.47 0.39 2.26
C HIS A 209 11.81 1.36 1.27
N LEU A 210 12.16 1.29 -0.03
CA LEU A 210 11.69 2.25 -1.03
C LEU A 210 10.46 1.77 -1.80
N HIS A 211 9.31 1.86 -1.18
CA HIS A 211 8.00 1.69 -1.81
C HIS A 211 6.96 2.62 -1.18
N ALA A 212 5.93 2.99 -1.95
CA ALA A 212 4.95 3.99 -1.50
C ALA A 212 4.31 3.70 -0.13
N HIS A 213 4.13 2.43 0.23
CA HIS A 213 3.53 2.06 1.50
C HIS A 213 4.48 2.25 2.69
N SER A 214 5.81 2.18 2.46
CA SER A 214 6.83 2.42 3.48
C SER A 214 6.80 3.86 4.00
N PHE A 215 6.55 4.85 3.14
CA PHE A 215 6.36 6.24 3.57
C PHE A 215 5.18 6.41 4.53
N ARG A 216 4.10 5.69 4.28
CA ARG A 216 2.94 5.68 5.17
C ARG A 216 3.24 4.99 6.50
N HIS A 217 4.06 3.94 6.50
CA HIS A 217 4.56 3.31 7.71
C HIS A 217 5.46 4.26 8.50
N MET A 218 6.38 4.94 7.83
CA MET A 218 7.23 5.97 8.43
C MET A 218 6.39 7.09 9.06
N PHE A 219 5.41 7.65 8.32
CA PHE A 219 4.49 8.65 8.85
C PHE A 219 3.81 8.17 10.14
N ALA A 220 3.30 6.93 10.16
CA ALA A 220 2.61 6.38 11.32
C ALA A 220 3.53 6.24 12.54
N ILE A 221 4.74 5.73 12.34
CA ILE A 221 5.75 5.56 13.40
C ILE A 221 6.16 6.93 13.94
N GLU A 222 6.48 7.89 13.07
CA GLU A 222 6.91 9.22 13.47
C GLU A 222 5.79 10.03 14.14
N PHE A 223 4.55 9.81 13.73
CA PHE A 223 3.38 10.39 14.41
C PHE A 223 3.28 9.87 15.83
N LEU A 224 3.35 8.54 16.03
CA LEU A 224 3.23 7.92 17.36
C LEU A 224 4.38 8.28 18.30
N LYS A 225 5.58 8.49 17.79
CA LYS A 225 6.72 8.98 18.61
C LYS A 225 6.45 10.37 19.23
N ARG A 226 5.65 11.20 18.55
CA ARG A 226 5.35 12.57 18.97
C ARG A 226 3.99 12.72 19.61
N ASN A 227 3.05 11.86 19.23
CA ASN A 227 1.68 11.89 19.71
C ASN A 227 1.18 10.44 19.91
N ASN A 228 1.04 10.04 21.16
CA ASN A 228 0.70 8.67 21.53
C ASN A 228 -0.78 8.31 21.29
N ASN A 229 -1.52 9.10 20.49
CA ASN A 229 -2.93 8.89 20.21
C ASN A 229 -3.12 7.98 18.99
N ILE A 230 -3.24 6.68 19.25
CA ILE A 230 -3.44 5.66 18.21
C ILE A 230 -4.80 5.76 17.53
N SER A 231 -5.83 6.25 18.24
CA SER A 231 -7.16 6.44 17.65
C SER A 231 -7.12 7.54 16.60
N LEU A 232 -6.53 8.68 16.93
CA LEU A 232 -6.32 9.77 15.96
C LEU A 232 -5.49 9.29 14.76
N LEU A 233 -4.42 8.52 14.99
CA LEU A 233 -3.64 7.96 13.89
C LEU A 233 -4.48 7.03 13.01
N ALA A 234 -5.35 6.18 13.59
CA ALA A 234 -6.22 5.30 12.83
C ALA A 234 -7.17 6.10 11.92
N ASP A 235 -7.73 7.19 12.42
CA ASP A 235 -8.59 8.11 11.66
C ASP A 235 -7.80 8.81 10.54
N LEU A 236 -6.61 9.36 10.84
CA LEU A 236 -5.72 9.99 9.86
C LEU A 236 -5.32 9.02 8.74
N LEU A 237 -5.07 7.77 9.07
CA LEU A 237 -4.76 6.74 8.10
C LEU A 237 -6.00 6.17 7.39
N GLY A 238 -7.21 6.42 7.90
CA GLY A 238 -8.46 5.86 7.36
C GLY A 238 -8.47 4.32 7.44
N HIS A 239 -8.08 3.79 8.59
CA HIS A 239 -8.20 2.38 8.90
C HIS A 239 -9.61 2.07 9.40
N SER A 240 -10.22 1.00 8.90
CA SER A 240 -11.55 0.57 9.32
C SER A 240 -11.61 -0.05 10.72
N GLY A 241 -10.43 -0.31 11.31
CA GLY A 241 -10.31 -0.85 12.65
C GLY A 241 -8.95 -0.55 13.25
N ILE A 242 -8.93 -0.23 14.54
CA ILE A 242 -7.73 0.15 15.31
C ILE A 242 -6.64 -0.94 15.29
N ASN A 243 -7.05 -2.22 15.19
CA ASN A 243 -6.13 -3.35 15.13
C ASN A 243 -5.12 -3.26 13.98
N THR A 244 -5.50 -2.61 12.86
CA THR A 244 -4.59 -2.36 11.73
C THR A 244 -3.53 -1.33 12.08
N THR A 245 -3.83 -0.41 13.00
CA THR A 245 -2.93 0.65 13.45
C THR A 245 -2.05 0.18 14.61
N MET A 246 -2.52 -0.77 15.40
CA MET A 246 -1.75 -1.33 16.54
C MET A 246 -0.42 -1.96 16.14
N ILE A 247 -0.24 -2.33 14.86
CA ILE A 247 1.05 -2.84 14.38
C ILE A 247 2.19 -1.82 14.53
N TYR A 248 1.86 -0.51 14.53
CA TYR A 248 2.84 0.56 14.70
C TYR A 248 3.27 0.79 16.16
N LEU A 249 2.51 0.28 17.13
CA LEU A 249 2.90 0.29 18.55
C LEU A 249 3.89 -0.84 18.90
N ARG A 250 4.07 -1.80 17.98
CA ARG A 250 4.99 -2.89 18.20
C ARG A 250 6.40 -2.41 17.95
N MET A 251 7.22 -2.52 18.97
CA MET A 251 8.64 -2.20 18.88
C MET A 251 9.33 -3.10 17.86
N SER A 252 10.28 -2.56 17.11
CA SER A 252 11.19 -3.37 16.31
C SER A 252 12.02 -4.29 17.20
N GLN A 253 12.58 -5.37 16.65
CA GLN A 253 13.45 -6.28 17.42
C GLN A 253 14.60 -5.54 18.09
N ARG A 254 15.17 -4.54 17.40
CA ARG A 254 16.22 -3.69 17.96
C ARG A 254 15.74 -2.89 19.17
N GLN A 255 14.59 -2.22 19.06
CA GLN A 255 14.00 -1.48 20.17
C GLN A 255 13.62 -2.38 21.34
N GLN A 256 13.08 -3.58 21.08
CA GLN A 256 12.78 -4.55 22.13
C GLN A 256 14.07 -4.95 22.87
N LYS A 257 15.16 -5.20 22.13
CA LYS A 257 16.46 -5.54 22.74
C LYS A 257 17.02 -4.37 23.56
N GLU A 258 16.90 -3.14 23.06
CA GLU A 258 17.34 -1.93 23.78
C GLU A 258 16.54 -1.74 25.09
N GLU A 259 15.22 -1.92 25.06
CA GLU A 259 14.38 -1.82 26.26
C GLU A 259 14.62 -2.96 27.24
N ILE A 260 14.82 -4.19 26.77
CA ILE A 260 15.19 -5.32 27.63
C ILE A 260 16.53 -5.02 28.31
N ASN A 261 17.55 -4.57 27.57
CA ASN A 261 18.86 -4.24 28.15
C ASN A 261 18.79 -3.13 29.21
N LYS A 262 17.88 -2.16 29.07
CA LYS A 262 17.65 -1.11 30.07
C LYS A 262 16.90 -1.61 31.30
N ALA A 263 15.94 -2.53 31.11
CA ALA A 263 15.03 -2.97 32.16
C ALA A 263 15.56 -4.15 32.99
N VAL A 264 16.53 -4.91 32.46
CA VAL A 264 17.01 -6.19 33.01
C VAL A 264 18.52 -6.16 33.27
N ASP A 265 19.01 -5.05 33.78
CA ASP A 265 20.42 -4.83 34.11
C ASP A 265 20.66 -5.07 35.62
N TRP A 266 20.25 -6.25 36.09
CA TRP A 266 20.54 -6.72 37.45
C TRP A 266 21.26 -8.06 37.44
#